data_3c94ff4bd51885bbad613819bdd223f5
#
_entry.id   3c94ff4bd51885bbad613819bdd223f5
#
_cell.length_a   1.000
_cell.length_b   1.000
_cell.length_c   1.000
_cell.angle_alpha   90.00
_cell.angle_beta   90.00
_cell.angle_gamma   90.00
#
_symmetry.space_group_name_H-M   'P 1'
#
loop_
_entity.id
_entity.type
_entity.pdbx_description
1 polymer ?
#
loop_
_entity_poly.entity_id
_entity_poly.type
_entity_poly.pdbx_seq_one_letter_code
_entity_poly.pdbx_strand_id
1 'polypeptide(L)'
;MPKAKKTKPAAAKHAATKEKAKPDRRPAAKKAASAKVELQYVPWHTIPLEELKPLLKRQFVVGQEIMLARVLLQKGCIVPLHSHHNEQLTYILDGALKFWIDGKEIVVHSGEVLCIPANMPHMAEALEDTVDLDVFTPPRADWINKTDEYLRKVK
;
A
#
# COMPACT_ATOMS: atom_id res chain seq x y z
N MET A 1 -63.65 -30.33 -31.17
CA MET A 1 -62.53 -29.46 -31.55
C MET A 1 -63.00 -28.02 -31.53
N PRO A 2 -62.77 -27.20 -30.49
CA PRO A 2 -62.97 -25.75 -30.57
C PRO A 2 -61.63 -25.02 -30.76
N LYS A 3 -61.66 -24.01 -31.64
CA LYS A 3 -60.51 -23.15 -32.04
C LYS A 3 -60.08 -22.18 -30.97
N ALA A 4 -58.79 -22.14 -30.63
CA ALA A 4 -58.20 -21.17 -29.76
C ALA A 4 -58.11 -19.78 -30.43
N LYS A 5 -58.65 -18.74 -29.76
CA LYS A 5 -58.49 -17.34 -30.14
C LYS A 5 -57.15 -16.81 -29.62
N LYS A 6 -56.32 -16.30 -30.54
CA LYS A 6 -55.08 -15.54 -30.21
C LYS A 6 -55.45 -14.13 -29.76
N THR A 7 -55.15 -13.77 -28.55
CA THR A 7 -55.19 -12.39 -28.06
C THR A 7 -53.79 -11.79 -28.13
N LYS A 8 -53.69 -10.62 -28.73
CA LYS A 8 -52.50 -9.81 -28.95
C LYS A 8 -52.26 -8.94 -27.69
N PRO A 9 -51.07 -8.89 -27.10
CA PRO A 9 -50.84 -7.97 -26.00
C PRO A 9 -50.55 -6.54 -26.49
N ALA A 10 -51.14 -5.56 -25.79
CA ALA A 10 -50.99 -4.15 -26.05
C ALA A 10 -49.61 -3.65 -25.62
N ALA A 11 -48.97 -2.83 -26.45
CA ALA A 11 -47.71 -2.18 -26.17
C ALA A 11 -47.91 -1.00 -25.21
N ALA A 12 -47.35 -1.08 -24.01
CA ALA A 12 -47.28 0.04 -23.09
C ALA A 12 -46.08 0.95 -23.47
N LYS A 13 -46.41 2.18 -23.84
CA LYS A 13 -45.42 3.26 -24.09
C LYS A 13 -44.87 3.75 -22.77
N HIS A 14 -43.62 3.45 -22.43
CA HIS A 14 -42.92 4.08 -21.35
C HIS A 14 -42.31 5.41 -21.84
N ALA A 15 -42.81 6.53 -21.28
CA ALA A 15 -42.21 7.84 -21.46
C ALA A 15 -40.92 7.90 -20.64
N ALA A 16 -39.77 7.99 -21.30
CA ALA A 16 -38.48 8.20 -20.67
C ALA A 16 -38.34 9.69 -20.29
N THR A 17 -38.46 10.01 -19.00
CA THR A 17 -38.12 11.31 -18.44
C THR A 17 -36.60 11.45 -18.43
N LYS A 18 -36.06 12.36 -19.26
CA LYS A 18 -34.63 12.72 -19.25
C LYS A 18 -34.33 13.59 -18.04
N GLU A 19 -33.81 12.98 -16.99
CA GLU A 19 -33.22 13.68 -15.87
C GLU A 19 -31.88 14.29 -16.30
N LYS A 20 -31.79 15.63 -16.31
CA LYS A 20 -30.55 16.36 -16.62
C LYS A 20 -29.62 16.23 -15.43
N ALA A 21 -28.57 15.40 -15.55
CA ALA A 21 -27.48 15.33 -14.61
C ALA A 21 -26.80 16.72 -14.47
N LYS A 22 -26.73 17.24 -13.25
CA LYS A 22 -25.96 18.45 -12.92
C LYS A 22 -24.47 18.13 -13.06
N PRO A 23 -23.64 19.04 -13.60
CA PRO A 23 -22.21 18.81 -13.67
C PRO A 23 -21.61 18.79 -12.26
N ASP A 24 -20.92 17.69 -11.92
CA ASP A 24 -20.14 17.50 -10.69
C ASP A 24 -19.00 18.53 -10.67
N ARG A 25 -19.18 19.61 -9.90
CA ARG A 25 -18.13 20.59 -9.65
C ARG A 25 -17.21 20.07 -8.54
N ARG A 26 -16.33 19.15 -8.88
CA ARG A 26 -15.18 18.85 -8.02
C ARG A 26 -14.30 20.12 -7.96
N PRO A 27 -13.94 20.61 -6.75
CA PRO A 27 -13.01 21.72 -6.66
C PRO A 27 -11.68 21.29 -7.28
N ALA A 28 -11.22 22.05 -8.26
CA ALA A 28 -9.89 21.85 -8.86
C ALA A 28 -8.86 21.92 -7.73
N ALA A 29 -8.15 20.81 -7.49
CA ALA A 29 -7.04 20.78 -6.57
C ALA A 29 -6.06 21.89 -7.01
N LYS A 30 -5.83 22.88 -6.13
CA LYS A 30 -4.83 23.92 -6.35
C LYS A 30 -3.49 23.19 -6.57
N LYS A 31 -2.96 23.26 -7.80
CA LYS A 31 -1.59 22.84 -8.10
C LYS A 31 -0.67 23.60 -7.15
N ALA A 32 -0.17 22.90 -6.13
CA ALA A 32 0.92 23.40 -5.33
C ALA A 32 2.06 23.74 -6.31
N ALA A 33 2.64 24.93 -6.18
CA ALA A 33 3.76 25.35 -7.02
C ALA A 33 4.82 24.25 -6.93
N SER A 34 5.18 23.65 -8.07
CA SER A 34 6.14 22.56 -8.13
C SER A 34 7.49 23.11 -7.65
N ALA A 35 7.89 22.74 -6.44
CA ALA A 35 9.27 22.94 -6.03
C ALA A 35 10.16 22.28 -7.09
N LYS A 36 11.22 22.97 -7.52
CA LYS A 36 12.16 22.46 -8.51
C LYS A 36 12.69 21.11 -8.02
N VAL A 37 12.38 20.05 -8.75
CA VAL A 37 12.88 18.71 -8.42
C VAL A 37 14.35 18.67 -8.73
N GLU A 38 15.16 18.41 -7.71
CA GLU A 38 16.60 18.26 -7.87
C GLU A 38 16.95 16.79 -8.04
N LEU A 39 17.92 16.51 -8.96
CA LEU A 39 18.50 15.18 -9.08
C LEU A 39 19.26 14.85 -7.80
N GLN A 40 18.96 13.69 -7.22
CA GLN A 40 19.63 13.18 -6.03
C GLN A 40 20.35 11.88 -6.34
N TYR A 41 21.61 11.79 -5.92
CA TYR A 41 22.37 10.54 -5.88
C TYR A 41 22.68 10.20 -4.43
N VAL A 42 22.12 9.09 -3.92
CA VAL A 42 22.16 8.77 -2.49
C VAL A 42 22.68 7.34 -2.30
N PRO A 43 23.97 7.14 -2.01
CA PRO A 43 24.49 5.84 -1.61
C PRO A 43 23.94 5.39 -0.25
N TRP A 44 23.53 4.13 -0.10
CA TRP A 44 22.96 3.61 1.15
C TRP A 44 23.84 3.84 2.38
N HIS A 45 25.17 3.76 2.25
CA HIS A 45 26.10 3.93 3.36
C HIS A 45 26.11 5.37 3.91
N THR A 46 25.58 6.36 3.19
CA THR A 46 25.45 7.75 3.65
C THR A 46 24.18 8.01 4.45
N ILE A 47 23.23 7.08 4.42
CA ILE A 47 21.96 7.19 5.14
C ILE A 47 22.12 6.56 6.52
N PRO A 48 21.83 7.29 7.60
CA PRO A 48 21.87 6.72 8.96
C PRO A 48 20.97 5.50 9.07
N LEU A 49 21.51 4.41 9.63
CA LEU A 49 20.73 3.22 9.96
C LEU A 49 19.99 3.48 11.26
N GLU A 50 18.67 3.64 11.20
CA GLU A 50 17.81 3.84 12.35
C GLU A 50 17.49 2.50 13.03
N GLU A 51 17.84 2.34 14.29
CA GLU A 51 17.41 1.21 15.11
C GLU A 51 16.06 1.53 15.76
N LEU A 52 15.02 0.77 15.40
CA LEU A 52 13.66 0.94 15.92
C LEU A 52 13.42 0.12 17.18
N LYS A 53 13.99 -1.10 17.19
CA LYS A 53 14.01 -2.06 18.31
C LYS A 53 15.12 -3.08 18.04
N PRO A 54 15.50 -3.94 19.01
CA PRO A 54 16.68 -4.80 18.90
C PRO A 54 16.79 -5.65 17.62
N LEU A 55 15.67 -6.09 17.07
CA LEU A 55 15.64 -6.96 15.87
C LEU A 55 15.25 -6.21 14.59
N LEU A 56 15.09 -4.88 14.63
CA LEU A 56 14.54 -4.09 13.52
C LEU A 56 15.31 -2.81 13.30
N LYS A 57 15.91 -2.68 12.13
CA LYS A 57 16.57 -1.46 11.68
C LYS A 57 16.08 -1.08 10.30
N ARG A 58 16.15 0.21 9.97
CA ARG A 58 15.78 0.69 8.64
C ARG A 58 16.61 1.88 8.18
N GLN A 59 16.61 2.07 6.87
CA GLN A 59 17.08 3.26 6.16
C GLN A 59 16.05 3.58 5.09
N PHE A 60 15.84 4.84 4.73
CA PHE A 60 14.95 5.16 3.60
C PHE A 60 15.39 6.43 2.88
N VAL A 61 15.00 6.49 1.60
CA VAL A 61 15.16 7.64 0.72
C VAL A 61 13.77 8.10 0.30
N VAL A 62 13.54 9.39 0.33
CA VAL A 62 12.25 9.99 -0.02
C VAL A 62 12.40 10.71 -1.36
N GLY A 63 11.63 10.26 -2.35
CA GLY A 63 11.39 10.99 -3.60
C GLY A 63 10.22 11.96 -3.47
N GLN A 64 9.68 12.44 -4.58
CA GLN A 64 8.50 13.30 -4.55
C GLN A 64 7.21 12.54 -4.19
N GLU A 65 6.96 11.46 -4.94
CA GLU A 65 5.72 10.67 -4.84
C GLU A 65 6.00 9.24 -4.32
N ILE A 66 7.26 8.93 -4.03
CA ILE A 66 7.71 7.58 -3.72
C ILE A 66 8.75 7.60 -2.60
N MET A 67 8.71 6.59 -1.74
CA MET A 67 9.75 6.30 -0.76
C MET A 67 10.30 4.91 -1.03
N LEU A 68 11.63 4.78 -1.00
CA LEU A 68 12.32 3.49 -1.00
C LEU A 68 12.93 3.28 0.38
N ALA A 69 12.58 2.18 1.03
CA ALA A 69 13.10 1.81 2.33
C ALA A 69 13.86 0.48 2.25
N ARG A 70 14.97 0.41 2.96
CA ARG A 70 15.70 -0.83 3.24
C ARG A 70 15.47 -1.17 4.70
N VAL A 71 14.80 -2.29 4.95
CA VAL A 71 14.45 -2.78 6.28
C VAL A 71 15.28 -4.02 6.58
N LEU A 72 15.95 -4.03 7.72
CA LEU A 72 16.75 -5.13 8.21
C LEU A 72 16.03 -5.77 9.39
N LEU A 73 15.60 -7.01 9.22
CA LEU A 73 14.90 -7.77 10.24
C LEU A 73 15.73 -8.98 10.63
N GLN A 74 16.06 -9.13 11.90
CA GLN A 74 16.64 -10.36 12.39
C GLN A 74 15.57 -11.42 12.56
N LYS A 75 15.94 -12.69 12.45
CA LYS A 75 15.05 -13.83 12.63
C LYS A 75 14.19 -13.69 13.90
N GLY A 76 12.90 -13.94 13.78
CA GLY A 76 11.91 -13.80 14.85
C GLY A 76 11.45 -12.36 15.09
N CYS A 77 11.92 -11.39 14.29
CA CYS A 77 11.39 -10.03 14.35
C CYS A 77 9.93 -10.01 13.91
N ILE A 78 9.05 -9.46 14.76
CA ILE A 78 7.63 -9.27 14.45
C ILE A 78 7.41 -7.79 14.09
N VAL A 79 6.83 -7.54 12.93
CA VAL A 79 6.18 -6.28 12.57
C VAL A 79 4.72 -6.41 12.96
N PRO A 80 4.24 -5.69 13.99
CA PRO A 80 2.88 -5.86 14.51
C PRO A 80 1.81 -5.57 13.47
N LEU A 81 0.59 -6.07 13.69
CA LEU A 81 -0.57 -5.77 12.86
C LEU A 81 -0.76 -4.26 12.77
N HIS A 82 -0.77 -3.75 11.56
CA HIS A 82 -0.95 -2.34 11.24
C HIS A 82 -1.56 -2.16 9.85
N SER A 83 -1.96 -0.96 9.54
CA SER A 83 -2.35 -0.54 8.19
C SER A 83 -1.91 0.90 7.95
N HIS A 84 -1.77 1.28 6.71
CA HIS A 84 -1.44 2.65 6.31
C HIS A 84 -2.07 2.97 4.95
N HIS A 85 -2.25 4.25 4.66
CA HIS A 85 -2.88 4.72 3.41
C HIS A 85 -1.99 4.60 2.16
N ASN A 86 -0.73 4.24 2.34
CA ASN A 86 0.22 4.05 1.25
C ASN A 86 0.02 2.68 0.61
N GLU A 87 0.13 2.60 -0.71
CA GLU A 87 0.42 1.35 -1.40
C GLU A 87 1.86 0.93 -1.10
N GLN A 88 2.11 -0.37 -0.94
CA GLN A 88 3.42 -0.93 -0.64
C GLN A 88 3.77 -2.06 -1.59
N LEU A 89 5.00 -2.03 -2.10
CA LEU A 89 5.65 -3.18 -2.73
C LEU A 89 6.80 -3.62 -1.83
N THR A 90 6.72 -4.85 -1.35
CA THR A 90 7.77 -5.49 -0.56
C THR A 90 8.56 -6.42 -1.47
N TYR A 91 9.86 -6.21 -1.60
CA TYR A 91 10.78 -7.06 -2.35
C TYR A 91 11.84 -7.62 -1.42
N ILE A 92 11.88 -8.94 -1.24
CA ILE A 92 12.86 -9.58 -0.38
C ILE A 92 14.18 -9.74 -1.14
N LEU A 93 15.23 -9.04 -0.70
CA LEU A 93 16.57 -9.17 -1.24
C LEU A 93 17.28 -10.42 -0.72
N ASP A 94 17.09 -10.71 0.58
CA ASP A 94 17.71 -11.83 1.25
C ASP A 94 16.84 -12.30 2.41
N GLY A 95 16.78 -13.60 2.70
CA GLY A 95 15.96 -14.18 3.76
C GLY A 95 14.51 -14.46 3.35
N ALA A 96 13.58 -14.42 4.32
CA ALA A 96 12.16 -14.68 4.12
C ALA A 96 11.30 -14.01 5.17
N LEU A 97 10.19 -13.39 4.73
CA LEU A 97 9.14 -12.85 5.59
C LEU A 97 7.84 -13.65 5.42
N LYS A 98 7.19 -13.95 6.54
CA LYS A 98 5.84 -14.47 6.56
C LYS A 98 4.87 -13.35 6.91
N PHE A 99 3.87 -13.16 6.05
CA PHE A 99 2.80 -12.18 6.22
C PHE A 99 1.51 -12.86 6.62
N TRP A 100 0.77 -12.20 7.53
CA TRP A 100 -0.67 -12.44 7.77
C TRP A 100 -1.42 -11.26 7.21
N ILE A 101 -2.13 -11.48 6.12
CA ILE A 101 -2.78 -10.45 5.32
C ILE A 101 -4.03 -11.01 4.64
N ASP A 102 -5.15 -10.28 4.69
CA ASP A 102 -6.41 -10.68 4.04
C ASP A 102 -6.86 -12.11 4.43
N GLY A 103 -6.69 -12.49 5.71
CA GLY A 103 -7.03 -13.83 6.23
C GLY A 103 -6.14 -14.96 5.73
N LYS A 104 -5.01 -14.67 5.09
CA LYS A 104 -4.06 -15.63 4.53
C LYS A 104 -2.71 -15.53 5.22
N GLU A 105 -1.96 -16.63 5.18
CA GLU A 105 -0.53 -16.66 5.45
C GLU A 105 0.21 -16.73 4.12
N ILE A 106 1.12 -15.78 3.87
CA ILE A 106 1.93 -15.72 2.65
C ILE A 106 3.39 -15.63 3.08
N VAL A 107 4.22 -16.56 2.62
CA VAL A 107 5.67 -16.48 2.79
C VAL A 107 6.26 -15.91 1.52
N VAL A 108 7.05 -14.85 1.66
CA VAL A 108 7.75 -14.18 0.58
C VAL A 108 9.24 -14.43 0.77
N HIS A 109 9.86 -15.10 -0.19
CA HIS A 109 11.28 -15.47 -0.16
C HIS A 109 12.14 -14.48 -0.95
N SER A 110 13.44 -14.58 -0.79
CA SER A 110 14.43 -13.84 -1.59
C SER A 110 14.11 -13.93 -3.08
N GLY A 111 14.08 -12.77 -3.76
CA GLY A 111 13.72 -12.64 -5.18
C GLY A 111 12.23 -12.47 -5.46
N GLU A 112 11.37 -12.56 -4.45
CA GLU A 112 9.92 -12.45 -4.60
C GLU A 112 9.38 -11.07 -4.16
N VAL A 113 8.21 -10.72 -4.68
CA VAL A 113 7.52 -9.44 -4.41
C VAL A 113 6.11 -9.71 -3.88
N LEU A 114 5.73 -8.97 -2.85
CA LEU A 114 4.36 -8.86 -2.37
C LEU A 114 3.84 -7.44 -2.60
N CYS A 115 2.70 -7.32 -3.30
CA CYS A 115 2.00 -6.04 -3.49
C CYS A 115 0.90 -5.91 -2.44
N ILE A 116 0.98 -4.88 -1.60
CA ILE A 116 0.03 -4.62 -0.51
C ILE A 116 -0.77 -3.35 -0.84
N PRO A 117 -2.08 -3.46 -1.11
CA PRO A 117 -2.94 -2.31 -1.36
C PRO A 117 -3.00 -1.36 -0.16
N ALA A 118 -3.26 -0.07 -0.45
CA ALA A 118 -3.48 0.94 0.58
C ALA A 118 -4.57 0.51 1.59
N ASN A 119 -4.33 0.79 2.87
CA ASN A 119 -5.22 0.50 4.00
C ASN A 119 -5.46 -0.99 4.29
N MET A 120 -4.74 -1.91 3.65
CA MET A 120 -4.87 -3.33 3.93
C MET A 120 -4.13 -3.69 5.23
N PRO A 121 -4.82 -4.21 6.26
CA PRO A 121 -4.18 -4.64 7.51
C PRO A 121 -3.24 -5.82 7.26
N HIS A 122 -2.02 -5.71 7.78
CA HIS A 122 -1.02 -6.76 7.65
C HIS A 122 -0.07 -6.80 8.85
N MET A 123 0.48 -7.98 9.08
CA MET A 123 1.51 -8.29 10.07
C MET A 123 2.59 -9.10 9.38
N ALA A 124 3.84 -9.01 9.83
CA ALA A 124 4.92 -9.83 9.29
C ALA A 124 5.83 -10.39 10.39
N GLU A 125 6.44 -11.54 10.09
CA GLU A 125 7.48 -12.18 10.90
C GLU A 125 8.67 -12.54 10.02
N ALA A 126 9.88 -12.22 10.47
CA ALA A 126 11.09 -12.65 9.82
C ALA A 126 11.38 -14.12 10.16
N LEU A 127 11.31 -15.00 9.17
CA LEU A 127 11.63 -16.43 9.33
C LEU A 127 13.15 -16.68 9.37
N GLU A 128 13.89 -15.76 8.78
CA GLU A 128 15.35 -15.72 8.71
C GLU A 128 15.81 -14.28 8.90
N ASP A 129 17.12 -14.05 9.04
CA ASP A 129 17.67 -12.69 8.92
C ASP A 129 17.35 -12.18 7.53
N THR A 130 16.63 -11.09 7.43
CA THR A 130 16.01 -10.63 6.19
C THR A 130 16.43 -9.22 5.83
N VAL A 131 16.72 -9.02 4.55
CA VAL A 131 16.86 -7.70 3.92
C VAL A 131 15.67 -7.47 3.00
N ASP A 132 14.82 -6.57 3.39
CA ASP A 132 13.60 -6.20 2.68
C ASP A 132 13.75 -4.81 2.06
N LEU A 133 13.32 -4.66 0.82
CA LEU A 133 13.14 -3.37 0.15
C LEU A 133 11.65 -3.08 0.00
N ASP A 134 11.18 -2.09 0.75
CA ASP A 134 9.84 -1.57 0.63
C ASP A 134 9.79 -0.32 -0.25
N VAL A 135 8.87 -0.31 -1.18
CA VAL A 135 8.51 0.87 -1.97
C VAL A 135 7.12 1.33 -1.55
N PHE A 136 7.01 2.60 -1.16
CA PHE A 136 5.73 3.20 -0.76
C PHE A 136 5.33 4.36 -1.67
N THR A 137 4.05 4.45 -2.00
CA THR A 137 3.46 5.62 -2.65
C THR A 137 2.11 5.99 -1.98
N PRO A 138 1.89 7.27 -1.59
CA PRO A 138 2.90 8.31 -1.40
C PRO A 138 3.93 7.96 -0.31
N PRO A 139 4.96 8.79 -0.08
CA PRO A 139 5.90 8.56 1.02
C PRO A 139 5.25 8.42 2.38
N ARG A 140 5.79 7.57 3.25
CA ARG A 140 5.32 7.32 4.62
C ARG A 140 5.57 8.52 5.51
N ALA A 141 4.55 9.37 5.67
CA ALA A 141 4.64 10.57 6.51
C ALA A 141 4.89 10.23 7.99
N ASP A 142 4.34 9.12 8.49
CA ASP A 142 4.57 8.63 9.84
C ASP A 142 6.03 8.24 10.10
N TRP A 143 6.72 7.69 9.12
CA TRP A 143 8.16 7.38 9.20
C TRP A 143 9.02 8.65 9.19
N ILE A 144 8.69 9.59 8.30
CA ILE A 144 9.38 10.87 8.18
C ILE A 144 9.26 11.67 9.49
N ASN A 145 8.07 11.68 10.08
CA ASN A 145 7.76 12.41 11.30
C ASN A 145 8.04 11.61 12.59
N LYS A 146 8.51 10.37 12.47
CA LYS A 146 8.80 9.46 13.60
C LYS A 146 7.60 9.22 14.53
N THR A 147 6.39 9.14 13.95
CA THR A 147 5.13 8.85 14.64
C THR A 147 4.67 7.41 14.49
N ASP A 148 5.50 6.56 13.92
CA ASP A 148 5.31 5.12 13.69
C ASP A 148 5.56 4.29 14.98
N GLU A 149 4.87 4.63 16.07
CA GLU A 149 5.09 4.04 17.39
C GLU A 149 4.90 2.51 17.45
N TYR A 150 4.07 1.94 16.57
CA TYR A 150 3.86 0.49 16.50
C TYR A 150 5.15 -0.29 16.18
N LEU A 151 6.11 0.33 15.50
CA LEU A 151 7.43 -0.26 15.21
C LEU A 151 8.43 -0.06 16.36
N ARG A 152 8.20 0.92 17.22
CA ARG A 152 9.16 1.37 18.26
C ARG A 152 8.88 0.77 19.63
N LYS A 153 7.66 0.22 19.85
CA LYS A 153 7.32 -0.40 21.14
C LYS A 153 7.94 -1.79 21.23
N VAL A 154 8.79 -1.99 22.22
CA VAL A 154 9.22 -3.32 22.65
C VAL A 154 8.07 -3.90 23.48
N LYS A 155 7.48 -5.01 23.03
CA LYS A 155 6.53 -5.77 23.84
C LYS A 155 7.28 -6.72 24.74
#